data_94cfa08f676d024b82ed084386c47a3c
#
_entry.id   94cfa08f676d024b82ed084386c47a3c
#
_cell.length_a   1.000
_cell.length_b   1.000
_cell.length_c   1.000
_cell.angle_alpha   90.00
_cell.angle_beta   90.00
_cell.angle_gamma   90.00
#
_symmetry.space_group_name_H-M   'P 1'
#
loop_
_entity.id
_entity.type
_entity.pdbx_description
1 polymer ?
#
loop_
_entity_poly.entity_id
_entity_poly.type
_entity_poly.pdbx_seq_one_letter_code
_entity_poly.pdbx_strand_id
1 'polypeptide(L)'
;MMKSLNKKINCRLASLCIPALFLAATDAFPETVNLYWSGGNVSSDLNVKQANNWSVSPSEWTPPAELDLSNSILIFDKATKNHWEPNIARASMNTSTVIAGIVNSYRTEYHVNTNEGIKVSGNYDIDVTQQLSSDGTIVKGIRFALGTGNGKDFLNVGGDMNINTGGYLHTIVSNVASEKRIAYSLTVGGALSFTHSGNSGYHVFNVRENFNTDIAPYSTFTANLGGLSSDKAVLFTAGINVAERFVFQNAADGSFKDGDFKGVFANASGVSSDLSFEMNADGRQSISIYKASNTAAHGIENSPYAKEDATISSISVMKGDFIINTELAVGNIKMSGGRLGFSSDEKVGTLTIDGGELLFGKTIAVGNLIIGVKKLNIVFNTEDISANGLTVLTYDYIDIPVPVEEMFVAYDINGNALGGEFSIVGEAGGPGSIMYTIPEPAEIAAFLGIMALAVSAFYRRRAK
;
A
#
# COMPACT_ATOMS: atom_id res chain seq x y z
N MET A 1 50.54 48.73 -23.10
CA MET A 1 51.60 48.45 -24.08
C MET A 1 51.62 46.92 -24.32
N MET A 2 51.63 46.50 -25.60
CA MET A 2 51.55 45.18 -26.22
C MET A 2 50.12 44.59 -26.37
N LYS A 3 49.50 44.83 -27.47
CA LYS A 3 49.49 44.34 -28.87
C LYS A 3 49.19 42.85 -28.97
N SER A 4 47.99 42.57 -29.23
CA SER A 4 47.33 41.81 -30.32
C SER A 4 48.26 40.90 -31.15
N LEU A 5 47.84 39.64 -31.25
CA LEU A 5 48.05 38.83 -32.47
C LEU A 5 46.90 37.79 -32.64
N ASN A 6 45.95 38.15 -33.50
CA ASN A 6 45.02 37.24 -34.13
C ASN A 6 45.77 36.36 -35.12
N LYS A 7 45.67 35.02 -35.03
CA LYS A 7 45.99 34.12 -36.11
C LYS A 7 44.76 33.27 -36.43
N LYS A 8 44.08 33.65 -37.51
CA LYS A 8 43.11 32.79 -38.21
C LYS A 8 43.85 31.59 -38.79
N ILE A 9 43.50 30.42 -38.39
CA ILE A 9 43.86 29.18 -39.12
C ILE A 9 42.59 28.72 -39.84
N ASN A 10 42.57 28.90 -41.15
CA ASN A 10 41.61 28.25 -42.05
C ASN A 10 42.03 26.82 -42.24
N CYS A 11 41.36 25.84 -41.67
CA CYS A 11 41.42 24.44 -42.06
C CYS A 11 40.17 24.11 -42.89
N ARG A 12 40.34 24.09 -44.20
CA ARG A 12 39.44 23.37 -45.13
C ARG A 12 39.74 21.88 -44.93
N LEU A 13 38.87 21.14 -44.24
CA LEU A 13 38.85 19.71 -44.26
C LEU A 13 37.71 19.26 -45.14
N ALA A 14 38.11 18.52 -46.21
CA ALA A 14 37.24 17.90 -47.18
C ALA A 14 36.24 16.96 -46.48
N SER A 15 34.98 17.15 -46.83
CA SER A 15 33.86 16.29 -46.43
C SER A 15 34.01 14.94 -47.11
N LEU A 16 34.58 13.95 -46.44
CA LEU A 16 34.39 12.55 -46.77
C LEU A 16 33.08 12.08 -46.12
N CYS A 17 32.00 12.09 -46.91
CA CYS A 17 30.77 11.39 -46.54
C CYS A 17 31.05 9.88 -46.60
N ILE A 18 31.34 9.28 -45.47
CA ILE A 18 31.16 7.84 -45.28
C ILE A 18 29.71 7.67 -44.88
N PRO A 19 28.86 7.00 -45.69
CA PRO A 19 27.56 6.58 -45.22
C PRO A 19 27.82 5.50 -44.14
N ALA A 20 27.78 5.88 -42.89
CA ALA A 20 27.63 4.93 -41.80
C ALA A 20 26.29 4.25 -42.01
N LEU A 21 26.35 3.06 -42.59
CA LEU A 21 25.26 2.12 -42.60
C LEU A 21 25.07 1.72 -41.13
N PHE A 22 24.29 2.52 -40.38
CA PHE A 22 23.67 2.06 -39.14
C PHE A 22 22.66 0.98 -39.59
N LEU A 23 23.12 -0.25 -39.69
CA LEU A 23 22.24 -1.37 -39.40
C LEU A 23 21.79 -1.16 -37.94
N ALA A 24 20.66 -0.48 -37.78
CA ALA A 24 19.86 -0.66 -36.59
C ALA A 24 19.48 -2.14 -36.64
N ALA A 25 20.27 -2.97 -35.96
CA ALA A 25 19.75 -4.19 -35.40
C ALA A 25 18.68 -3.68 -34.41
N THR A 26 17.47 -3.54 -34.90
CA THR A 26 16.30 -3.62 -34.02
C THR A 26 16.39 -5.05 -33.51
N ASP A 27 17.02 -5.20 -32.34
CA ASP A 27 16.73 -6.34 -31.48
C ASP A 27 15.22 -6.23 -31.25
N ALA A 28 14.48 -6.92 -32.12
CA ALA A 28 13.05 -7.10 -31.90
C ALA A 28 12.99 -7.83 -30.58
N PHE A 29 12.60 -7.12 -29.54
CA PHE A 29 12.25 -7.76 -28.27
C PHE A 29 11.32 -8.91 -28.66
N PRO A 30 11.59 -10.14 -28.23
CA PRO A 30 10.77 -11.26 -28.59
C PRO A 30 9.31 -10.91 -28.22
N GLU A 31 8.42 -11.02 -29.19
CA GLU A 31 7.01 -10.68 -28.99
C GLU A 31 6.44 -11.59 -27.91
N THR A 32 5.84 -10.99 -26.89
CA THR A 32 5.24 -11.75 -25.79
C THR A 32 4.11 -12.61 -26.32
N VAL A 33 4.13 -13.90 -26.02
CA VAL A 33 3.17 -14.89 -26.52
C VAL A 33 2.07 -15.11 -25.48
N ASN A 34 0.81 -15.08 -25.92
CA ASN A 34 -0.32 -15.48 -25.09
C ASN A 34 -0.47 -17.00 -25.09
N LEU A 35 -0.46 -17.61 -23.90
CA LEU A 35 -0.68 -19.03 -23.70
C LEU A 35 -1.96 -19.27 -22.92
N TYR A 36 -2.93 -19.93 -23.57
CA TYR A 36 -4.23 -20.23 -23.01
C TYR A 36 -4.21 -21.58 -22.30
N TRP A 37 -4.69 -21.61 -21.05
CA TRP A 37 -4.74 -22.81 -20.26
C TRP A 37 -5.76 -23.81 -20.83
N SER A 38 -5.30 -24.96 -21.32
CA SER A 38 -6.17 -26.00 -21.84
C SER A 38 -6.53 -27.05 -20.78
N GLY A 39 -5.78 -27.08 -19.69
CA GLY A 39 -6.02 -27.95 -18.54
C GLY A 39 -5.90 -29.42 -18.77
N GLY A 40 -4.93 -29.76 -19.55
CA GLY A 40 -4.56 -31.18 -19.72
C GLY A 40 -5.55 -31.97 -20.59
N ASN A 41 -5.28 -31.98 -21.85
CA ASN A 41 -5.80 -33.04 -22.72
C ASN A 41 -5.17 -34.41 -22.35
N VAL A 42 -4.17 -34.41 -21.46
CA VAL A 42 -3.38 -35.59 -21.16
C VAL A 42 -3.09 -35.63 -19.66
N SER A 43 -3.74 -36.57 -18.98
CA SER A 43 -3.35 -37.05 -17.64
C SER A 43 -3.30 -36.04 -16.48
N SER A 44 -3.16 -36.58 -15.32
CA SER A 44 -3.12 -36.00 -13.97
C SER A 44 -2.06 -34.91 -13.69
N ASP A 45 -1.20 -34.55 -14.65
CA ASP A 45 -0.13 -33.56 -14.44
C ASP A 45 -0.53 -32.17 -14.95
N LEU A 46 -0.95 -31.32 -14.00
CA LEU A 46 -1.36 -29.93 -14.24
C LEU A 46 -0.18 -28.96 -14.18
N ASN A 47 1.05 -29.41 -14.43
CA ASN A 47 2.26 -28.61 -14.37
C ASN A 47 2.30 -27.56 -15.48
N VAL A 48 2.52 -26.29 -15.09
CA VAL A 48 2.61 -25.18 -16.04
C VAL A 48 3.79 -25.29 -17.01
N LYS A 49 4.81 -26.08 -16.69
CA LYS A 49 5.96 -26.35 -17.59
C LYS A 49 5.67 -27.34 -18.72
N GLN A 50 4.50 -27.92 -18.77
CA GLN A 50 4.16 -28.85 -19.82
C GLN A 50 3.48 -28.13 -20.98
N ALA A 51 4.12 -28.13 -22.16
CA ALA A 51 3.60 -27.49 -23.37
C ALA A 51 2.17 -27.97 -23.71
N ASN A 52 1.87 -29.25 -23.49
CA ASN A 52 0.55 -29.83 -23.73
C ASN A 52 -0.58 -29.30 -22.85
N ASN A 53 -0.26 -28.53 -21.80
CA ASN A 53 -1.26 -27.85 -20.97
C ASN A 53 -1.64 -26.47 -21.54
N TRP A 54 -0.98 -26.02 -22.58
CA TRP A 54 -1.15 -24.70 -23.17
C TRP A 54 -1.57 -24.76 -24.62
N SER A 55 -2.28 -23.72 -25.06
CA SER A 55 -2.62 -23.47 -26.46
C SER A 55 -2.21 -22.06 -26.84
N VAL A 56 -1.67 -21.86 -28.04
CA VAL A 56 -1.42 -20.52 -28.59
C VAL A 56 -2.67 -19.89 -29.21
N SER A 57 -3.77 -20.66 -29.30
CA SER A 57 -5.05 -20.19 -29.79
C SER A 57 -6.14 -20.32 -28.72
N PRO A 58 -7.00 -19.32 -28.53
CA PRO A 58 -8.13 -19.40 -27.60
C PRO A 58 -9.28 -20.31 -28.08
N SER A 59 -9.42 -20.50 -29.37
CA SER A 59 -10.54 -21.22 -29.99
C SER A 59 -10.21 -22.66 -30.36
N GLU A 60 -8.96 -22.93 -30.73
CA GLU A 60 -8.51 -24.25 -31.15
C GLU A 60 -7.30 -24.66 -30.31
N TRP A 61 -7.29 -25.95 -29.91
CA TRP A 61 -6.13 -26.43 -29.18
C TRP A 61 -4.94 -26.60 -30.09
N THR A 62 -3.98 -25.72 -29.91
CA THR A 62 -2.72 -25.66 -30.66
C THR A 62 -1.58 -25.52 -29.65
N PRO A 63 -0.89 -26.62 -29.31
CA PRO A 63 0.19 -26.53 -28.33
C PRO A 63 1.34 -25.69 -28.89
N PRO A 64 2.05 -24.92 -28.02
CA PRO A 64 3.23 -24.19 -28.45
C PRO A 64 4.33 -25.16 -28.92
N ALA A 65 5.04 -24.80 -30.00
CA ALA A 65 6.19 -25.58 -30.50
C ALA A 65 7.32 -25.60 -29.45
N GLU A 66 7.49 -24.50 -28.75
CA GLU A 66 8.42 -24.32 -27.63
C GLU A 66 7.71 -23.56 -26.51
N LEU A 67 7.97 -23.94 -25.26
CA LEU A 67 7.37 -23.32 -24.09
C LEU A 67 8.38 -22.39 -23.39
N ASP A 68 8.28 -21.11 -23.65
CA ASP A 68 9.05 -20.06 -22.96
C ASP A 68 8.13 -19.24 -22.05
N LEU A 69 8.06 -19.62 -20.77
CA LEU A 69 7.23 -18.95 -19.77
C LEU A 69 7.74 -17.53 -19.47
N SER A 70 9.04 -17.28 -19.59
CA SER A 70 9.63 -15.99 -19.30
C SER A 70 9.22 -14.90 -20.30
N ASN A 71 8.75 -15.33 -21.47
CA ASN A 71 8.24 -14.47 -22.54
C ASN A 71 6.75 -14.73 -22.84
N SER A 72 6.01 -15.30 -21.87
CA SER A 72 4.61 -15.66 -22.09
C SER A 72 3.69 -15.05 -21.04
N ILE A 73 2.52 -14.60 -21.51
CA ILE A 73 1.37 -14.26 -20.64
C ILE A 73 0.51 -15.51 -20.51
N LEU A 74 0.34 -16.00 -19.30
CA LEU A 74 -0.47 -17.17 -18.99
C LEU A 74 -1.93 -16.75 -18.78
N ILE A 75 -2.84 -17.26 -19.60
CA ILE A 75 -4.25 -16.92 -19.60
C ILE A 75 -5.07 -18.11 -19.10
N PHE A 76 -5.76 -17.92 -17.98
CA PHE A 76 -6.68 -18.89 -17.40
C PHE A 76 -8.12 -18.41 -17.63
N ASP A 77 -8.74 -18.90 -18.70
CA ASP A 77 -10.05 -18.47 -19.20
C ASP A 77 -11.13 -19.54 -19.14
N LYS A 78 -10.78 -20.77 -18.75
CA LYS A 78 -11.73 -21.90 -18.68
C LYS A 78 -11.36 -22.93 -17.63
N ALA A 79 -12.36 -23.71 -17.22
CA ALA A 79 -12.20 -24.81 -16.29
C ALA A 79 -11.36 -25.96 -16.90
N THR A 80 -10.50 -26.54 -16.06
CA THR A 80 -9.93 -27.83 -16.34
C THR A 80 -10.89 -28.94 -15.88
N LYS A 81 -10.87 -30.08 -16.54
CA LYS A 81 -11.62 -31.25 -16.07
C LYS A 81 -11.07 -31.67 -14.70
N ASN A 82 -11.83 -31.38 -13.65
CA ASN A 82 -11.44 -31.72 -12.29
C ASN A 82 -12.49 -32.62 -11.64
N HIS A 83 -12.00 -33.61 -10.92
CA HIS A 83 -12.86 -34.60 -10.28
C HIS A 83 -13.61 -34.06 -9.04
N TRP A 84 -13.05 -33.06 -8.38
CA TRP A 84 -13.55 -32.56 -7.10
C TRP A 84 -14.30 -31.21 -7.22
N GLU A 85 -13.86 -30.36 -8.11
CA GLU A 85 -14.48 -29.05 -8.36
C GLU A 85 -14.44 -28.76 -9.86
N PRO A 86 -15.47 -29.20 -10.62
CA PRO A 86 -15.44 -29.19 -12.09
C PRO A 86 -15.37 -27.79 -12.71
N ASN A 87 -15.54 -26.75 -11.90
CA ASN A 87 -15.60 -25.36 -12.34
C ASN A 87 -14.40 -24.53 -11.88
N ILE A 88 -13.27 -25.15 -11.59
CA ILE A 88 -12.02 -24.46 -11.19
C ILE A 88 -10.90 -24.91 -12.11
N ALA A 89 -10.16 -23.93 -12.68
CA ALA A 89 -8.88 -24.22 -13.30
C ALA A 89 -7.86 -24.57 -12.20
N ARG A 90 -7.05 -25.58 -12.44
CA ARG A 90 -5.95 -25.93 -11.53
C ARG A 90 -4.64 -25.90 -12.26
N ALA A 91 -3.63 -25.34 -11.61
CA ALA A 91 -2.28 -25.30 -12.13
C ALA A 91 -1.25 -25.60 -11.04
N SER A 92 -0.32 -26.51 -11.33
CA SER A 92 0.82 -26.79 -10.45
C SER A 92 2.00 -25.90 -10.82
N MET A 93 2.40 -25.05 -9.88
CA MET A 93 3.54 -24.16 -9.98
C MET A 93 4.74 -24.78 -9.24
N ASN A 94 5.46 -25.66 -9.94
CA ASN A 94 6.61 -26.38 -9.38
C ASN A 94 7.95 -25.79 -9.84
N THR A 95 7.96 -24.50 -10.17
CA THR A 95 9.10 -23.92 -10.87
C THR A 95 9.47 -22.56 -10.30
N SER A 96 10.78 -22.29 -10.26
CA SER A 96 11.36 -20.98 -10.07
C SER A 96 11.33 -20.11 -11.35
N THR A 97 10.72 -20.58 -12.42
CA THR A 97 10.67 -19.85 -13.68
C THR A 97 9.89 -18.56 -13.54
N VAL A 98 10.44 -17.48 -14.06
CA VAL A 98 9.76 -16.20 -14.19
C VAL A 98 8.74 -16.29 -15.31
N ILE A 99 7.55 -15.75 -15.10
CA ILE A 99 6.45 -15.67 -16.06
C ILE A 99 6.30 -14.20 -16.45
N ALA A 100 6.12 -13.91 -17.76
CA ALA A 100 6.01 -12.51 -18.21
C ALA A 100 4.76 -11.81 -17.66
N GLY A 101 3.60 -12.51 -17.60
CA GLY A 101 2.37 -11.99 -17.02
C GLY A 101 1.35 -13.10 -16.78
N ILE A 102 0.36 -12.84 -15.94
CA ILE A 102 -0.75 -13.76 -15.69
C ILE A 102 -2.07 -12.99 -15.82
N VAL A 103 -3.05 -13.58 -16.51
CA VAL A 103 -4.41 -13.11 -16.63
C VAL A 103 -5.36 -14.22 -16.19
N ASN A 104 -6.17 -13.96 -15.17
CA ASN A 104 -7.22 -14.86 -14.70
C ASN A 104 -8.59 -14.26 -15.02
N SER A 105 -9.27 -14.78 -16.01
CA SER A 105 -10.71 -14.54 -16.26
C SER A 105 -11.58 -15.70 -15.78
N TYR A 106 -10.99 -16.69 -15.14
CA TYR A 106 -11.66 -17.86 -14.58
C TYR A 106 -11.16 -18.18 -13.18
N ARG A 107 -12.00 -18.85 -12.39
CA ARG A 107 -11.63 -19.35 -11.05
C ARG A 107 -10.42 -20.27 -11.17
N THR A 108 -9.36 -19.98 -10.43
CA THR A 108 -8.10 -20.72 -10.54
C THR A 108 -7.52 -21.06 -9.17
N GLU A 109 -7.09 -22.32 -9.03
CA GLU A 109 -6.32 -22.80 -7.89
C GLU A 109 -4.89 -23.11 -8.31
N TYR A 110 -3.94 -22.41 -7.69
CA TYR A 110 -2.51 -22.62 -7.89
C TYR A 110 -1.95 -23.50 -6.77
N HIS A 111 -1.41 -24.65 -7.13
CA HIS A 111 -0.63 -25.48 -6.23
C HIS A 111 0.83 -25.06 -6.28
N VAL A 112 1.27 -24.32 -5.28
CA VAL A 112 2.64 -23.79 -5.20
C VAL A 112 3.50 -24.71 -4.37
N ASN A 113 4.32 -25.53 -5.02
CA ASN A 113 5.14 -26.56 -4.38
C ASN A 113 6.63 -26.17 -4.27
N THR A 114 6.97 -24.92 -4.58
CA THR A 114 8.36 -24.42 -4.52
C THR A 114 8.57 -23.50 -3.32
N ASN A 115 9.82 -23.38 -2.88
CA ASN A 115 10.19 -22.42 -1.84
C ASN A 115 10.23 -20.97 -2.34
N GLU A 116 10.22 -20.76 -3.67
CA GLU A 116 10.40 -19.47 -4.30
C GLU A 116 9.08 -18.82 -4.75
N GLY A 117 7.95 -19.56 -4.63
CA GLY A 117 6.64 -19.08 -5.04
C GLY A 117 6.49 -18.90 -6.56
N ILE A 118 5.49 -18.13 -6.94
CA ILE A 118 5.22 -17.74 -8.32
C ILE A 118 5.90 -16.40 -8.57
N LYS A 119 6.71 -16.30 -9.63
CA LYS A 119 7.38 -15.07 -10.05
C LYS A 119 6.78 -14.60 -11.37
N VAL A 120 6.22 -13.39 -11.37
CA VAL A 120 5.65 -12.72 -12.54
C VAL A 120 6.46 -11.44 -12.76
N SER A 121 7.11 -11.28 -13.91
CA SER A 121 7.92 -10.08 -14.18
C SER A 121 7.10 -8.86 -14.56
N GLY A 122 5.95 -9.06 -15.20
CA GLY A 122 4.98 -8.02 -15.55
C GLY A 122 3.79 -7.98 -14.59
N ASN A 123 2.60 -7.81 -15.15
CA ASN A 123 1.35 -7.67 -14.39
C ASN A 123 0.70 -9.02 -14.10
N TYR A 124 -0.10 -9.03 -13.02
CA TYR A 124 -1.01 -10.10 -12.69
C TYR A 124 -2.43 -9.53 -12.62
N ASP A 125 -3.25 -9.84 -13.62
CA ASP A 125 -4.61 -9.36 -13.74
C ASP A 125 -5.61 -10.47 -13.38
N ILE A 126 -6.53 -10.16 -12.46
CA ILE A 126 -7.59 -11.04 -12.02
C ILE A 126 -8.93 -10.39 -12.36
N ASP A 127 -9.62 -10.93 -13.35
CA ASP A 127 -10.94 -10.50 -13.78
C ASP A 127 -11.87 -11.73 -13.94
N VAL A 128 -12.29 -12.28 -12.81
CA VAL A 128 -13.10 -13.50 -12.78
C VAL A 128 -14.57 -13.13 -12.99
N THR A 129 -15.05 -13.27 -14.21
CA THR A 129 -16.40 -12.88 -14.61
C THR A 129 -17.48 -13.95 -14.41
N GLN A 130 -17.12 -15.21 -14.24
CA GLN A 130 -18.08 -16.29 -14.09
C GLN A 130 -18.57 -16.44 -12.65
N GLN A 131 -19.81 -16.05 -12.41
CA GLN A 131 -20.55 -16.42 -11.20
C GLN A 131 -21.02 -17.86 -11.31
N LEU A 132 -20.66 -18.71 -10.36
CA LEU A 132 -21.03 -20.12 -10.36
C LEU A 132 -22.01 -20.50 -9.25
N SER A 133 -22.38 -19.59 -8.39
CA SER A 133 -23.31 -19.83 -7.28
C SER A 133 -24.60 -19.07 -7.47
N SER A 134 -25.70 -19.81 -7.59
CA SER A 134 -27.07 -19.24 -7.62
C SER A 134 -27.66 -19.02 -6.22
N ASP A 135 -26.95 -19.41 -5.17
CA ASP A 135 -27.42 -19.43 -3.78
C ASP A 135 -26.90 -18.26 -2.93
N GLY A 136 -26.25 -17.28 -3.55
CA GLY A 136 -25.70 -16.09 -2.86
C GLY A 136 -24.46 -16.35 -2.02
N THR A 137 -23.86 -17.52 -2.10
CA THR A 137 -22.59 -17.79 -1.43
C THR A 137 -21.44 -17.07 -2.12
N ILE A 138 -20.46 -16.62 -1.33
CA ILE A 138 -19.24 -15.98 -1.87
C ILE A 138 -18.48 -17.01 -2.70
N VAL A 139 -18.30 -16.71 -3.97
CA VAL A 139 -17.61 -17.60 -4.91
C VAL A 139 -16.12 -17.48 -4.72
N LYS A 140 -15.42 -18.62 -4.60
CA LYS A 140 -13.95 -18.62 -4.56
C LYS A 140 -13.41 -18.17 -5.90
N GLY A 141 -12.61 -17.08 -5.88
CA GLY A 141 -11.95 -16.55 -7.06
C GLY A 141 -10.60 -17.24 -7.30
N ILE A 142 -9.53 -16.64 -6.77
CA ILE A 142 -8.20 -17.20 -6.86
C ILE A 142 -7.82 -17.86 -5.53
N ARG A 143 -7.21 -19.05 -5.61
CA ARG A 143 -6.73 -19.78 -4.46
C ARG A 143 -5.27 -20.16 -4.65
N PHE A 144 -4.44 -19.82 -3.69
CA PHE A 144 -3.05 -20.26 -3.62
C PHE A 144 -2.94 -21.38 -2.58
N ALA A 145 -2.79 -22.62 -3.03
CA ALA A 145 -2.54 -23.77 -2.17
C ALA A 145 -1.03 -23.95 -2.02
N LEU A 146 -0.49 -23.54 -0.87
CA LEU A 146 0.94 -23.58 -0.59
C LEU A 146 1.34 -24.98 -0.07
N GLY A 147 2.37 -25.58 -0.66
CA GLY A 147 2.92 -26.86 -0.24
C GLY A 147 3.66 -26.78 1.10
N THR A 148 4.08 -27.94 1.60
CA THR A 148 4.80 -28.08 2.88
C THR A 148 6.17 -27.43 2.82
N GLY A 149 6.38 -26.34 3.57
CA GLY A 149 7.70 -25.68 3.67
C GLY A 149 7.64 -24.44 4.58
N ASN A 150 8.76 -24.15 5.22
CA ASN A 150 8.89 -23.02 6.14
C ASN A 150 9.18 -21.74 5.37
N GLY A 151 8.39 -20.67 5.58
CA GLY A 151 8.62 -19.29 5.18
C GLY A 151 8.82 -19.08 3.68
N LYS A 152 7.82 -18.51 2.99
CA LYS A 152 7.90 -18.43 1.52
C LYS A 152 7.25 -17.20 0.96
N ASP A 153 7.96 -16.60 0.02
CA ASP A 153 7.34 -15.75 -0.98
C ASP A 153 6.40 -16.63 -1.82
N PHE A 154 5.08 -16.48 -1.65
CA PHE A 154 4.16 -17.30 -2.44
C PHE A 154 3.86 -16.67 -3.80
N LEU A 155 3.97 -15.35 -3.91
CA LEU A 155 3.74 -14.59 -5.12
C LEU A 155 4.62 -13.35 -5.14
N ASN A 156 5.36 -13.17 -6.23
CA ASN A 156 6.18 -12.00 -6.50
C ASN A 156 5.80 -11.48 -7.90
N VAL A 157 5.14 -10.32 -7.95
CA VAL A 157 4.71 -9.62 -9.16
C VAL A 157 5.59 -8.40 -9.34
N GLY A 158 6.32 -8.30 -10.45
CA GLY A 158 7.20 -7.17 -10.74
C GLY A 158 6.44 -5.90 -11.13
N GLY A 159 5.31 -6.06 -11.83
CA GLY A 159 4.38 -4.99 -12.20
C GLY A 159 3.24 -4.81 -11.20
N ASP A 160 2.05 -4.51 -11.73
CA ASP A 160 0.82 -4.35 -10.95
C ASP A 160 0.12 -5.69 -10.73
N MET A 161 -0.60 -5.78 -9.61
CA MET A 161 -1.58 -6.83 -9.36
C MET A 161 -2.97 -6.20 -9.29
N ASN A 162 -3.78 -6.46 -10.30
CA ASN A 162 -5.12 -5.88 -10.44
C ASN A 162 -6.18 -6.93 -10.18
N ILE A 163 -7.07 -6.67 -9.23
CA ILE A 163 -8.20 -7.53 -8.88
C ILE A 163 -9.48 -6.76 -9.23
N ASN A 164 -10.06 -7.09 -10.41
CA ASN A 164 -11.08 -6.26 -11.06
C ASN A 164 -12.52 -6.71 -10.82
N THR A 165 -12.74 -7.72 -9.99
CA THR A 165 -14.09 -8.29 -9.84
C THR A 165 -14.50 -8.37 -8.38
N GLY A 166 -15.68 -7.85 -8.04
CA GLY A 166 -16.27 -7.97 -6.72
C GLY A 166 -16.99 -9.30 -6.50
N GLY A 167 -17.23 -9.66 -5.25
CA GLY A 167 -17.99 -10.85 -4.88
C GLY A 167 -17.19 -12.16 -4.83
N TYR A 168 -15.88 -12.10 -4.88
CA TYR A 168 -15.02 -13.28 -4.85
C TYR A 168 -14.13 -13.33 -3.62
N LEU A 169 -13.96 -14.54 -3.09
CA LEU A 169 -13.01 -14.87 -2.04
C LEU A 169 -11.67 -15.24 -2.67
N HIS A 170 -10.67 -14.40 -2.47
CA HIS A 170 -9.27 -14.69 -2.81
C HIS A 170 -8.59 -15.27 -1.57
N THR A 171 -8.13 -16.50 -1.64
CA THR A 171 -7.67 -17.22 -0.45
C THR A 171 -6.25 -17.72 -0.62
N ILE A 172 -5.44 -17.49 0.40
CA ILE A 172 -4.15 -18.15 0.56
C ILE A 172 -4.38 -19.36 1.49
N VAL A 173 -4.28 -20.55 0.94
CA VAL A 173 -4.45 -21.78 1.70
C VAL A 173 -3.11 -22.44 1.93
N SER A 174 -2.83 -22.80 3.16
CA SER A 174 -1.69 -23.65 3.50
C SER A 174 -2.15 -25.07 3.76
N ASN A 175 -1.58 -26.02 3.04
CA ASN A 175 -1.73 -27.46 3.31
C ASN A 175 -0.75 -27.96 4.38
N VAL A 176 -0.10 -27.06 5.12
CA VAL A 176 0.85 -27.46 6.16
C VAL A 176 0.11 -27.97 7.38
N ALA A 177 0.58 -29.11 7.91
CA ALA A 177 0.08 -29.69 9.15
C ALA A 177 0.10 -28.65 10.28
N SER A 178 -0.91 -28.71 11.14
CA SER A 178 -1.35 -27.73 12.13
C SER A 178 -0.31 -27.23 13.15
N GLU A 179 0.90 -27.72 13.13
CA GLU A 179 1.88 -27.50 14.21
C GLU A 179 3.01 -26.50 13.82
N LYS A 180 3.05 -26.00 12.59
CA LYS A 180 4.16 -25.15 12.13
C LYS A 180 3.73 -23.71 11.92
N ARG A 181 4.53 -22.78 12.47
CA ARG A 181 4.49 -21.35 12.10
C ARG A 181 4.80 -21.22 10.62
N ILE A 182 4.03 -20.41 9.92
CA ILE A 182 4.23 -20.17 8.51
C ILE A 182 4.44 -18.66 8.34
N ALA A 183 5.51 -18.30 7.63
CA ALA A 183 5.73 -16.96 7.15
C ALA A 183 5.37 -16.93 5.65
N TYR A 184 4.44 -16.06 5.29
CA TYR A 184 4.06 -15.84 3.90
C TYR A 184 4.52 -14.46 3.48
N SER A 185 4.91 -14.28 2.21
CA SER A 185 5.06 -12.96 1.63
C SER A 185 4.43 -12.86 0.25
N LEU A 186 3.76 -11.74 0.06
CA LEU A 186 3.29 -11.21 -1.22
C LEU A 186 4.17 -10.02 -1.56
N THR A 187 4.75 -10.00 -2.75
CA THR A 187 5.46 -8.82 -3.25
C THR A 187 4.80 -8.36 -4.54
N VAL A 188 4.43 -7.09 -4.59
CA VAL A 188 3.91 -6.41 -5.78
C VAL A 188 4.75 -5.16 -6.00
N GLY A 189 5.57 -5.16 -7.04
CA GLY A 189 6.49 -4.05 -7.34
C GLY A 189 5.75 -2.78 -7.75
N GLY A 190 4.63 -2.92 -8.48
CA GLY A 190 3.66 -1.87 -8.72
C GLY A 190 2.58 -1.79 -7.64
N ALA A 191 1.37 -1.39 -8.00
CA ALA A 191 0.24 -1.31 -7.10
C ALA A 191 -0.54 -2.64 -7.00
N LEU A 192 -0.98 -2.99 -5.79
CA LEU A 192 -2.08 -3.91 -5.55
C LEU A 192 -3.38 -3.12 -5.59
N SER A 193 -4.24 -3.38 -6.56
CA SER A 193 -5.46 -2.63 -6.82
C SER A 193 -6.69 -3.52 -6.79
N PHE A 194 -7.74 -3.04 -6.11
CA PHE A 194 -9.05 -3.69 -6.07
C PHE A 194 -10.08 -2.78 -6.71
N THR A 195 -10.72 -3.26 -7.78
CA THR A 195 -11.80 -2.55 -8.48
C THR A 195 -13.04 -3.42 -8.59
N HIS A 196 -14.22 -2.81 -8.56
CA HIS A 196 -15.49 -3.51 -8.62
C HIS A 196 -16.14 -3.28 -9.98
N SER A 197 -15.99 -4.22 -10.89
CA SER A 197 -16.74 -4.26 -12.15
C SER A 197 -18.12 -4.89 -11.92
N GLY A 198 -19.12 -4.10 -11.58
CA GLY A 198 -20.49 -4.59 -11.40
C GLY A 198 -21.13 -4.13 -10.08
N ASN A 199 -22.42 -4.44 -9.91
CA ASN A 199 -23.24 -3.90 -8.82
C ASN A 199 -23.29 -4.77 -7.55
N SER A 200 -22.70 -5.95 -7.54
CA SER A 200 -22.87 -6.89 -6.44
C SER A 200 -21.55 -7.42 -5.91
N GLY A 201 -21.45 -7.45 -4.60
CA GLY A 201 -20.40 -8.10 -3.87
C GLY A 201 -19.25 -7.18 -3.43
N TYR A 202 -18.41 -7.73 -2.62
CA TYR A 202 -17.19 -7.12 -2.08
C TYR A 202 -16.02 -8.09 -2.23
N HIS A 203 -14.83 -7.58 -2.29
CA HIS A 203 -13.63 -8.41 -2.27
C HIS A 203 -13.38 -8.94 -0.86
N VAL A 204 -13.02 -10.22 -0.77
CA VAL A 204 -12.50 -10.82 0.45
C VAL A 204 -11.09 -11.34 0.17
N PHE A 205 -10.11 -10.80 0.86
CA PHE A 205 -8.76 -11.32 0.85
C PHE A 205 -8.51 -12.08 2.14
N ASN A 206 -8.45 -13.41 2.05
CA ASN A 206 -8.31 -14.28 3.21
C ASN A 206 -6.90 -14.86 3.27
N VAL A 207 -6.19 -14.56 4.35
CA VAL A 207 -4.81 -15.00 4.55
C VAL A 207 -4.71 -16.49 4.90
N ARG A 208 -5.80 -17.14 5.33
CA ARG A 208 -5.83 -18.61 5.54
C ARG A 208 -7.23 -19.20 5.71
N GLU A 209 -7.46 -20.38 5.14
CA GLU A 209 -8.75 -21.07 5.17
C GLU A 209 -8.90 -22.19 6.25
N ASN A 210 -7.85 -22.71 6.86
CA ASN A 210 -7.98 -23.86 7.75
C ASN A 210 -8.13 -23.50 9.22
N PHE A 211 -9.30 -23.84 9.74
CA PHE A 211 -9.76 -23.64 11.10
C PHE A 211 -9.29 -24.79 12.02
N ASN A 212 -8.11 -24.71 12.56
CA ASN A 212 -7.82 -25.45 13.78
C ASN A 212 -7.28 -24.46 14.80
N THR A 213 -8.20 -23.91 15.59
CA THR A 213 -7.96 -22.82 16.52
C THR A 213 -7.09 -23.21 17.72
N ASP A 214 -6.91 -24.50 17.98
CA ASP A 214 -6.40 -24.94 19.27
C ASP A 214 -4.87 -25.00 19.36
N ILE A 215 -4.12 -24.88 18.27
CA ILE A 215 -2.67 -25.18 18.33
C ILE A 215 -1.77 -24.27 17.47
N ALA A 216 -2.29 -23.30 16.73
CA ALA A 216 -1.45 -22.55 15.82
C ALA A 216 -0.64 -21.42 16.51
N PRO A 217 0.69 -21.54 16.61
CA PRO A 217 1.52 -20.40 16.93
C PRO A 217 1.32 -19.32 15.85
N TYR A 218 1.43 -18.03 16.22
CA TYR A 218 1.28 -16.90 15.31
C TYR A 218 2.04 -17.12 14.00
N SER A 219 1.31 -17.21 12.90
CA SER A 219 1.88 -17.12 11.56
C SER A 219 2.14 -15.67 11.21
N THR A 220 2.94 -15.42 10.19
CA THR A 220 3.19 -14.05 9.70
C THR A 220 2.80 -13.96 8.23
N PHE A 221 2.15 -12.86 7.87
CA PHE A 221 1.91 -12.47 6.49
C PHE A 221 2.56 -11.12 6.24
N THR A 222 3.38 -11.02 5.20
CA THR A 222 4.00 -9.75 4.82
C THR A 222 3.61 -9.41 3.39
N ALA A 223 3.01 -8.24 3.19
CA ALA A 223 2.75 -7.66 1.87
C ALA A 223 3.75 -6.53 1.61
N ASN A 224 4.65 -6.71 0.64
CA ASN A 224 5.56 -5.67 0.14
C ASN A 224 4.95 -5.07 -1.11
N LEU A 225 4.59 -3.79 -1.06
CA LEU A 225 3.74 -3.16 -2.07
C LEU A 225 4.35 -1.86 -2.59
N GLY A 226 4.33 -1.67 -3.91
CA GLY A 226 4.62 -0.39 -4.55
C GLY A 226 3.42 0.56 -4.58
N GLY A 227 2.34 0.22 -3.89
CA GLY A 227 1.11 0.99 -3.70
C GLY A 227 -0.06 0.06 -3.39
N LEU A 228 -1.11 0.59 -2.74
CA LEU A 228 -2.33 -0.13 -2.41
C LEU A 228 -3.54 0.75 -2.64
N SER A 229 -4.50 0.28 -3.45
CA SER A 229 -5.69 1.06 -3.78
C SER A 229 -6.96 0.21 -3.84
N SER A 230 -8.11 0.85 -3.61
CA SER A 230 -9.42 0.24 -3.83
C SER A 230 -10.47 1.31 -4.13
N ASP A 231 -11.42 0.99 -5.00
CA ASP A 231 -12.57 1.85 -5.28
C ASP A 231 -13.66 1.73 -4.20
N LYS A 232 -13.78 0.55 -3.57
CA LYS A 232 -14.68 0.25 -2.45
C LYS A 232 -13.93 -0.45 -1.33
N ALA A 233 -14.61 -0.65 -0.20
CA ALA A 233 -14.02 -1.38 0.91
C ALA A 233 -13.75 -2.86 0.57
N VAL A 234 -12.57 -3.33 0.98
CA VAL A 234 -12.11 -4.70 0.84
C VAL A 234 -12.05 -5.34 2.21
N LEU A 235 -12.57 -6.54 2.35
CA LEU A 235 -12.43 -7.31 3.59
C LEU A 235 -11.13 -8.10 3.57
N PHE A 236 -10.18 -7.70 4.43
CA PHE A 236 -9.04 -8.53 4.80
C PHE A 236 -9.41 -9.37 6.02
N THR A 237 -9.19 -10.65 5.95
CA THR A 237 -9.56 -11.56 7.05
C THR A 237 -8.53 -12.66 7.22
N ALA A 238 -8.37 -13.10 8.45
CA ALA A 238 -7.55 -14.25 8.78
C ALA A 238 -8.40 -15.37 9.41
N GLY A 239 -8.13 -16.60 9.03
CA GLY A 239 -8.75 -17.78 9.64
C GLY A 239 -7.94 -18.35 10.81
N ILE A 240 -6.83 -17.70 11.21
CA ILE A 240 -5.94 -18.09 12.31
C ILE A 240 -5.29 -16.87 12.91
N ASN A 241 -4.67 -17.02 14.09
CA ASN A 241 -3.84 -15.97 14.66
C ASN A 241 -2.65 -15.65 13.73
N VAL A 242 -2.60 -14.43 13.24
CA VAL A 242 -1.60 -13.98 12.28
C VAL A 242 -1.12 -12.58 12.61
N ALA A 243 0.20 -12.36 12.43
CA ALA A 243 0.76 -11.02 12.37
C ALA A 243 0.84 -10.60 10.90
N GLU A 244 0.11 -9.55 10.55
CA GLU A 244 0.02 -9.01 9.18
C GLU A 244 0.83 -7.72 9.08
N ARG A 245 1.79 -7.70 8.18
CA ARG A 245 2.65 -6.56 7.93
C ARG A 245 2.49 -6.07 6.51
N PHE A 246 2.14 -4.80 6.36
CA PHE A 246 2.06 -4.11 5.08
C PHE A 246 3.24 -3.13 4.98
N VAL A 247 4.11 -3.36 4.01
CA VAL A 247 5.31 -2.56 3.76
C VAL A 247 5.15 -1.86 2.42
N PHE A 248 5.07 -0.53 2.44
CA PHE A 248 5.06 0.30 1.26
C PHE A 248 6.48 0.72 0.93
N GLN A 249 6.94 0.33 -0.24
CA GLN A 249 8.31 0.55 -0.70
C GLN A 249 8.36 0.87 -2.18
N ASN A 250 9.40 1.58 -2.60
CA ASN A 250 9.61 1.82 -4.02
C ASN A 250 9.81 0.51 -4.77
N ALA A 251 9.31 0.46 -5.99
CA ALA A 251 9.61 -0.59 -6.95
C ALA A 251 11.11 -0.63 -7.29
N ALA A 252 11.56 -1.66 -7.99
CA ALA A 252 12.97 -1.83 -8.37
C ALA A 252 13.51 -0.68 -9.27
N ASP A 253 12.63 -0.02 -10.02
CA ASP A 253 12.94 1.16 -10.83
C ASP A 253 12.92 2.48 -10.05
N GLY A 254 12.68 2.42 -8.73
CA GLY A 254 12.59 3.57 -7.84
C GLY A 254 11.22 4.26 -7.82
N SER A 255 10.24 3.80 -8.60
CA SER A 255 8.89 4.36 -8.61
C SER A 255 8.06 3.88 -7.42
N PHE A 256 7.05 4.67 -7.06
CA PHE A 256 5.98 4.31 -6.14
C PHE A 256 4.65 4.79 -6.72
N LYS A 257 3.61 4.01 -6.58
CA LYS A 257 2.27 4.39 -7.03
C LYS A 257 1.43 4.86 -5.85
N ASP A 258 1.07 6.13 -5.87
CA ASP A 258 0.17 6.69 -4.87
C ASP A 258 -1.10 5.85 -4.77
N GLY A 259 -1.52 5.55 -3.55
CA GLY A 259 -2.66 4.69 -3.27
C GLY A 259 -3.66 5.30 -2.31
N ASP A 260 -4.94 4.99 -2.53
CA ASP A 260 -6.04 5.22 -1.57
C ASP A 260 -6.77 3.90 -1.38
N PHE A 261 -6.65 3.35 -0.19
CA PHE A 261 -7.21 2.05 0.15
C PHE A 261 -8.26 2.17 1.25
N LYS A 262 -9.35 1.45 1.09
CA LYS A 262 -10.42 1.31 2.07
C LYS A 262 -10.56 -0.16 2.45
N GLY A 263 -10.40 -0.47 3.72
CA GLY A 263 -10.43 -1.86 4.18
C GLY A 263 -11.15 -2.07 5.50
N VAL A 264 -11.77 -3.23 5.62
CA VAL A 264 -12.17 -3.81 6.90
C VAL A 264 -11.16 -4.90 7.21
N PHE A 265 -10.41 -4.73 8.30
CA PHE A 265 -9.52 -5.76 8.80
C PHE A 265 -10.19 -6.46 9.96
N ALA A 266 -10.60 -7.70 9.71
CA ALA A 266 -11.44 -8.43 10.66
C ALA A 266 -11.09 -9.92 10.66
N ASN A 267 -11.52 -10.60 11.69
CA ASN A 267 -11.20 -12.00 11.91
C ASN A 267 -12.45 -12.85 12.05
N ALA A 268 -12.26 -14.15 11.86
CA ALA A 268 -13.25 -15.13 12.30
C ALA A 268 -13.34 -15.14 13.83
N SER A 269 -14.44 -15.63 14.38
CA SER A 269 -14.63 -15.71 15.84
C SER A 269 -13.53 -16.54 16.52
N GLY A 270 -12.96 -16.03 17.59
CA GLY A 270 -11.89 -16.65 18.35
C GLY A 270 -10.50 -16.54 17.71
N VAL A 271 -10.36 -15.70 16.68
CA VAL A 271 -9.08 -15.45 15.98
C VAL A 271 -8.66 -14.01 16.19
N SER A 272 -7.38 -13.76 16.38
CA SER A 272 -6.80 -12.44 16.45
C SER A 272 -5.81 -12.20 15.32
N SER A 273 -5.86 -11.03 14.69
CA SER A 273 -4.79 -10.54 13.84
C SER A 273 -4.16 -9.29 14.39
N ASP A 274 -2.86 -9.19 14.21
CA ASP A 274 -2.04 -8.08 14.63
C ASP A 274 -1.48 -7.39 13.39
N LEU A 275 -1.98 -6.16 13.15
CA LEU A 275 -1.64 -5.39 11.96
C LEU A 275 -0.46 -4.48 12.24
N SER A 276 0.45 -4.40 11.28
CA SER A 276 1.50 -3.40 11.25
C SER A 276 1.65 -2.79 9.87
N PHE A 277 1.94 -1.48 9.83
CA PHE A 277 2.15 -0.73 8.59
C PHE A 277 3.51 -0.06 8.61
N GLU A 278 4.21 -0.11 7.49
CA GLU A 278 5.49 0.55 7.30
C GLU A 278 5.48 1.34 6.00
N MET A 279 5.70 2.66 6.07
CA MET A 279 5.84 3.54 4.93
C MET A 279 7.31 3.90 4.72
N ASN A 280 7.91 3.36 3.65
CA ASN A 280 9.30 3.57 3.26
C ASN A 280 9.43 3.78 1.75
N ALA A 281 8.55 4.59 1.17
CA ALA A 281 8.50 4.91 -0.25
C ALA A 281 8.42 6.42 -0.46
N ASP A 282 8.80 6.89 -1.66
CA ASP A 282 8.84 8.31 -2.00
C ASP A 282 7.49 8.81 -2.58
N GLY A 283 6.35 8.29 -2.15
CA GLY A 283 5.03 8.66 -2.62
C GLY A 283 4.03 8.82 -1.49
N ARG A 284 2.75 8.75 -1.83
CA ARG A 284 1.64 8.90 -0.88
C ARG A 284 0.82 7.63 -0.80
N GLN A 285 0.63 7.12 0.42
CA GLN A 285 -0.30 6.05 0.72
C GLN A 285 -1.35 6.53 1.73
N SER A 286 -2.60 6.47 1.35
CA SER A 286 -3.75 6.69 2.23
C SER A 286 -4.43 5.36 2.53
N ILE A 287 -4.77 5.12 3.80
CA ILE A 287 -5.46 3.91 4.24
C ILE A 287 -6.61 4.29 5.17
N SER A 288 -7.81 3.84 4.81
CA SER A 288 -8.98 3.91 5.69
C SER A 288 -9.30 2.52 6.24
N ILE A 289 -9.32 2.37 7.56
CA ILE A 289 -9.55 1.10 8.26
C ILE A 289 -10.84 1.18 9.06
N TYR A 290 -11.76 0.25 8.80
CA TYR A 290 -13.07 0.19 9.41
C TYR A 290 -13.21 -1.02 10.33
N LYS A 291 -14.08 -0.90 11.35
CA LYS A 291 -14.43 -1.97 12.28
C LYS A 291 -15.24 -3.08 11.62
N ALA A 292 -15.10 -4.29 12.12
CA ALA A 292 -15.93 -5.43 11.72
C ALA A 292 -17.41 -5.17 11.94
N SER A 293 -17.78 -4.41 12.99
CA SER A 293 -19.15 -4.01 13.29
C SER A 293 -19.75 -3.03 12.25
N ASN A 294 -18.92 -2.32 11.48
CA ASN A 294 -19.33 -1.32 10.49
C ASN A 294 -19.35 -1.83 9.05
N THR A 295 -19.19 -3.12 8.85
CA THR A 295 -19.08 -3.74 7.51
C THR A 295 -20.25 -3.37 6.60
N ALA A 296 -21.49 -3.37 7.10
CA ALA A 296 -22.67 -3.04 6.31
C ALA A 296 -22.65 -1.59 5.77
N ALA A 297 -22.15 -0.63 6.56
CA ALA A 297 -22.01 0.76 6.12
C ALA A 297 -21.02 0.93 4.95
N HIS A 298 -20.13 -0.04 4.76
CA HIS A 298 -19.12 -0.07 3.71
C HIS A 298 -19.41 -1.07 2.59
N GLY A 299 -20.66 -1.56 2.51
CA GLY A 299 -21.11 -2.48 1.45
C GLY A 299 -20.65 -3.94 1.63
N ILE A 300 -20.18 -4.30 2.83
CA ILE A 300 -19.79 -5.66 3.21
C ILE A 300 -20.88 -6.23 4.12
N GLU A 301 -21.97 -6.69 3.53
CA GLU A 301 -23.11 -7.16 4.30
C GLU A 301 -22.93 -8.62 4.75
N ASN A 302 -23.26 -8.90 6.02
CA ASN A 302 -23.38 -10.24 6.59
C ASN A 302 -22.21 -11.21 6.34
N SER A 303 -20.98 -10.69 6.29
CA SER A 303 -19.82 -11.54 6.06
C SER A 303 -19.61 -12.52 7.23
N PRO A 304 -19.50 -13.83 6.97
CA PRO A 304 -19.15 -14.80 8.00
C PRO A 304 -17.69 -14.65 8.47
N TYR A 305 -16.88 -13.90 7.72
CA TYR A 305 -15.44 -13.69 7.98
C TYR A 305 -15.13 -12.43 8.80
N ALA A 306 -16.11 -11.54 9.00
CA ALA A 306 -15.92 -10.29 9.75
C ALA A 306 -16.67 -10.40 11.10
N LYS A 307 -16.07 -11.02 12.10
CA LYS A 307 -16.67 -11.23 13.43
C LYS A 307 -15.99 -10.42 14.52
N GLU A 308 -14.68 -10.28 14.45
CA GLU A 308 -13.86 -9.59 15.45
C GLU A 308 -12.92 -8.61 14.77
N ASP A 309 -12.67 -7.48 15.42
CA ASP A 309 -11.74 -6.47 14.93
C ASP A 309 -10.30 -6.97 14.97
N ALA A 310 -9.50 -6.58 13.98
CA ALA A 310 -8.05 -6.69 14.07
C ALA A 310 -7.51 -5.63 15.05
N THR A 311 -6.27 -5.83 15.50
CA THR A 311 -5.55 -4.86 16.34
C THR A 311 -4.43 -4.22 15.50
N ILE A 312 -4.31 -2.89 15.51
CA ILE A 312 -3.17 -2.21 14.91
C ILE A 312 -2.09 -2.06 15.98
N SER A 313 -1.07 -2.91 15.94
CA SER A 313 0.02 -2.89 16.93
C SER A 313 1.01 -1.78 16.65
N SER A 314 1.37 -1.54 15.38
CA SER A 314 2.37 -0.55 15.05
C SER A 314 2.22 0.06 13.66
N ILE A 315 2.64 1.34 13.58
CA ILE A 315 2.80 2.08 12.34
C ILE A 315 4.20 2.69 12.35
N SER A 316 4.95 2.54 11.26
CA SER A 316 6.27 3.13 11.08
C SER A 316 6.29 3.99 9.82
N VAL A 317 6.70 5.25 9.95
CA VAL A 317 6.84 6.18 8.81
C VAL A 317 8.29 6.63 8.72
N MET A 318 8.96 6.27 7.62
CA MET A 318 10.36 6.57 7.36
C MET A 318 10.54 7.51 6.17
N LYS A 319 9.65 7.43 5.18
CA LYS A 319 9.65 8.25 3.97
C LYS A 319 8.22 8.48 3.47
N GLY A 320 8.07 9.44 2.52
CA GLY A 320 6.83 9.74 1.83
C GLY A 320 5.70 10.18 2.74
N ASP A 321 4.49 10.13 2.23
CA ASP A 321 3.28 10.55 2.93
C ASP A 321 2.45 9.34 3.31
N PHE A 322 2.28 9.12 4.60
CA PHE A 322 1.38 8.08 5.11
C PHE A 322 0.17 8.72 5.80
N ILE A 323 -1.00 8.53 5.22
CA ILE A 323 -2.26 9.06 5.75
C ILE A 323 -3.12 7.90 6.21
N ILE A 324 -3.41 7.87 7.51
CA ILE A 324 -4.25 6.83 8.10
C ILE A 324 -5.50 7.42 8.73
N ASN A 325 -6.64 6.88 8.32
CA ASN A 325 -7.94 7.10 8.93
C ASN A 325 -8.42 5.75 9.48
N THR A 326 -8.59 5.60 10.78
CA THR A 326 -8.93 4.31 11.38
C THR A 326 -10.01 4.44 12.44
N GLU A 327 -10.90 3.46 12.48
CA GLU A 327 -11.86 3.23 13.57
C GLU A 327 -11.28 2.29 14.64
N LEU A 328 -10.09 1.72 14.40
CA LEU A 328 -9.42 0.81 15.33
C LEU A 328 -8.40 1.56 16.18
N ALA A 329 -8.28 1.16 17.44
CA ALA A 329 -7.21 1.66 18.29
C ALA A 329 -5.83 1.29 17.73
N VAL A 330 -4.87 2.22 17.86
CA VAL A 330 -3.50 2.04 17.40
C VAL A 330 -2.58 1.91 18.60
N GLY A 331 -1.77 0.84 18.65
CA GLY A 331 -0.81 0.64 19.73
C GLY A 331 0.32 1.67 19.68
N ASN A 332 1.20 1.58 18.72
CA ASN A 332 2.38 2.42 18.62
C ASN A 332 2.52 3.02 17.23
N ILE A 333 2.89 4.30 17.18
CA ILE A 333 3.31 4.97 15.95
C ILE A 333 4.75 5.46 16.14
N LYS A 334 5.62 5.15 15.19
CA LYS A 334 6.98 5.69 15.11
C LYS A 334 7.19 6.43 13.80
N MET A 335 7.55 7.70 13.88
CA MET A 335 7.91 8.52 12.74
C MET A 335 9.38 8.92 12.84
N SER A 336 10.19 8.50 11.85
CA SER A 336 11.62 8.85 11.76
C SER A 336 11.95 9.70 10.53
N GLY A 337 10.97 9.93 9.67
CA GLY A 337 11.03 10.75 8.46
C GLY A 337 9.68 10.77 7.77
N GLY A 338 9.60 11.33 6.55
CA GLY A 338 8.36 11.43 5.79
C GLY A 338 7.31 12.33 6.46
N ARG A 339 6.05 12.13 6.07
CA ARG A 339 4.89 12.86 6.62
C ARG A 339 3.83 11.89 7.11
N LEU A 340 3.32 12.12 8.30
CA LEU A 340 2.23 11.34 8.89
C LEU A 340 0.97 12.20 8.99
N GLY A 341 -0.09 11.82 8.27
CA GLY A 341 -1.45 12.30 8.47
C GLY A 341 -2.24 11.25 9.24
N PHE A 342 -2.85 11.64 10.36
CA PHE A 342 -3.62 10.73 11.17
C PHE A 342 -4.99 11.35 11.48
N SER A 343 -6.04 10.59 11.20
CA SER A 343 -7.41 10.98 11.54
C SER A 343 -8.10 9.76 12.14
N SER A 344 -8.41 9.83 13.42
CA SER A 344 -9.08 8.75 14.16
C SER A 344 -9.82 9.32 15.35
N ASP A 345 -10.94 8.73 15.70
CA ASP A 345 -11.62 8.98 16.97
C ASP A 345 -11.04 8.10 18.09
N GLU A 346 -10.22 7.13 17.75
CA GLU A 346 -9.57 6.21 18.67
C GLU A 346 -8.20 6.75 19.13
N LYS A 347 -7.82 6.37 20.35
CA LYS A 347 -6.57 6.82 20.95
C LYS A 347 -5.37 6.01 20.43
N VAL A 348 -4.28 6.71 20.11
CA VAL A 348 -2.97 6.10 19.88
C VAL A 348 -2.31 5.82 21.23
N GLY A 349 -1.80 4.61 21.44
CA GLY A 349 -1.12 4.26 22.70
C GLY A 349 0.15 5.08 22.88
N THR A 350 1.11 4.97 21.95
CA THR A 350 2.35 5.75 21.99
C THR A 350 2.65 6.34 20.60
N LEU A 351 2.95 7.63 20.55
CA LEU A 351 3.45 8.33 19.37
C LEU A 351 4.89 8.77 19.63
N THR A 352 5.84 8.20 18.90
CA THR A 352 7.26 8.56 18.93
C THR A 352 7.63 9.28 17.65
N ILE A 353 8.21 10.49 17.75
CA ILE A 353 8.61 11.32 16.63
C ILE A 353 10.11 11.61 16.72
N ASP A 354 10.89 10.92 15.89
CA ASP A 354 12.34 11.08 15.76
C ASP A 354 12.72 11.88 14.48
N GLY A 355 11.75 12.30 13.68
CA GLY A 355 11.92 13.06 12.43
C GLY A 355 10.63 13.14 11.62
N GLY A 356 10.65 13.93 10.52
CA GLY A 356 9.50 14.07 9.61
C GLY A 356 8.56 15.22 9.97
N GLU A 357 7.34 15.18 9.43
CA GLU A 357 6.31 16.22 9.56
C GLU A 357 4.96 15.61 9.90
N LEU A 358 4.15 16.28 10.70
CA LEU A 358 2.75 15.91 10.92
C LEU A 358 1.82 16.68 9.96
N LEU A 359 0.97 15.96 9.23
CA LEU A 359 -0.12 16.52 8.45
C LEU A 359 -1.35 16.60 9.36
N PHE A 360 -1.78 17.79 9.68
CA PHE A 360 -2.97 17.97 10.49
C PHE A 360 -4.24 17.72 9.65
N GLY A 361 -5.02 16.75 10.05
CA GLY A 361 -6.35 16.48 9.49
C GLY A 361 -7.42 16.46 10.60
N LYS A 362 -7.03 16.04 11.81
CA LYS A 362 -7.89 15.97 13.00
C LYS A 362 -7.00 15.97 14.24
N THR A 363 -7.54 16.40 15.37
CA THR A 363 -6.88 16.27 16.69
C THR A 363 -6.52 14.82 16.97
N ILE A 364 -5.23 14.56 17.25
CA ILE A 364 -4.73 13.23 17.55
C ILE A 364 -4.74 13.03 19.07
N ALA A 365 -5.46 12.02 19.57
CA ALA A 365 -5.42 11.61 20.97
C ALA A 365 -4.33 10.56 21.19
N VAL A 366 -3.39 10.81 22.10
CA VAL A 366 -2.22 9.98 22.36
C VAL A 366 -2.12 9.64 23.85
N GLY A 367 -1.76 8.41 24.17
CA GLY A 367 -1.38 8.04 25.54
C GLY A 367 -0.04 8.64 25.90
N ASN A 368 1.03 8.19 25.27
CA ASN A 368 2.38 8.69 25.48
C ASN A 368 2.88 9.40 24.22
N LEU A 369 3.19 10.69 24.31
CA LEU A 369 3.80 11.49 23.26
C LEU A 369 5.29 11.66 23.56
N ILE A 370 6.15 11.11 22.69
CA ILE A 370 7.60 11.17 22.82
C ILE A 370 8.16 11.86 21.58
N ILE A 371 8.82 13.00 21.74
CA ILE A 371 9.40 13.75 20.62
C ILE A 371 10.90 13.85 20.83
N GLY A 372 11.68 13.19 19.93
CA GLY A 372 13.14 13.16 19.96
C GLY A 372 13.81 14.32 19.22
N VAL A 373 13.05 15.06 18.39
CA VAL A 373 13.56 16.19 17.59
C VAL A 373 13.40 17.51 18.32
N LYS A 374 14.27 18.48 17.99
CA LYS A 374 14.18 19.86 18.52
C LYS A 374 13.20 20.74 17.76
N LYS A 375 12.86 20.38 16.52
CA LYS A 375 11.86 21.07 15.71
C LYS A 375 11.00 20.05 14.99
N LEU A 376 9.69 20.23 15.06
CA LEU A 376 8.70 19.42 14.39
C LEU A 376 7.77 20.33 13.57
N ASN A 377 7.70 20.07 12.28
CA ASN A 377 6.79 20.77 11.40
C ASN A 377 5.39 20.18 11.51
N ILE A 378 4.38 21.06 11.65
CA ILE A 378 2.97 20.70 11.57
C ILE A 378 2.41 21.40 10.34
N VAL A 379 1.91 20.59 9.39
CA VAL A 379 1.38 21.08 8.13
C VAL A 379 -0.13 21.10 8.20
N PHE A 380 -0.72 22.26 7.99
CA PHE A 380 -2.16 22.47 8.03
C PHE A 380 -2.74 22.66 6.63
N ASN A 381 -3.95 22.17 6.45
CA ASN A 381 -4.81 22.69 5.41
C ASN A 381 -5.38 24.05 5.89
N THR A 382 -5.23 25.10 5.12
CA THR A 382 -5.61 26.47 5.53
C THR A 382 -7.10 26.64 5.84
N GLU A 383 -7.94 25.75 5.32
CA GLU A 383 -9.38 25.72 5.59
C GLU A 383 -9.73 25.24 7.01
N ASP A 384 -8.82 24.51 7.65
CA ASP A 384 -9.04 23.89 8.97
C ASP A 384 -8.66 24.82 10.14
N ILE A 385 -8.09 25.98 9.85
CA ILE A 385 -7.55 26.87 10.88
C ILE A 385 -8.59 27.92 11.26
N SER A 386 -9.05 27.85 12.52
CA SER A 386 -9.98 28.85 13.10
C SER A 386 -9.25 29.82 14.03
N ALA A 387 -9.78 31.04 14.14
CA ALA A 387 -9.22 32.08 15.01
C ALA A 387 -9.28 31.76 16.52
N ASN A 388 -10.11 30.79 16.93
CA ASN A 388 -10.35 30.47 18.33
C ASN A 388 -9.35 29.48 18.96
N GLY A 389 -8.25 29.20 18.24
CA GLY A 389 -7.30 28.15 18.63
C GLY A 389 -7.74 26.76 18.14
N LEU A 390 -6.75 25.95 17.83
CA LEU A 390 -6.92 24.61 17.30
C LEU A 390 -6.15 23.61 18.15
N THR A 391 -6.85 22.63 18.73
CA THR A 391 -6.18 21.52 19.41
C THR A 391 -5.60 20.57 18.38
N VAL A 392 -4.27 20.43 18.37
CA VAL A 392 -3.52 19.60 17.44
C VAL A 392 -3.35 18.19 18.01
N LEU A 393 -2.92 18.10 19.25
CA LEU A 393 -2.66 16.86 19.97
C LEU A 393 -3.24 16.91 21.37
N THR A 394 -3.80 15.80 21.86
CA THR A 394 -4.06 15.57 23.28
C THR A 394 -3.22 14.39 23.75
N TYR A 395 -2.75 14.41 24.98
CA TYR A 395 -1.89 13.36 25.53
C TYR A 395 -2.15 13.13 27.03
N ASP A 396 -1.83 11.92 27.50
CA ASP A 396 -1.78 11.62 28.93
C ASP A 396 -0.41 11.91 29.52
N TYR A 397 0.64 11.68 28.74
CA TYR A 397 2.03 11.94 29.11
C TYR A 397 2.79 12.50 27.91
N ILE A 398 3.70 13.45 28.17
CA ILE A 398 4.55 14.07 27.15
C ILE A 398 6.01 14.05 27.60
N ASP A 399 6.91 13.66 26.68
CA ASP A 399 8.36 13.75 26.79
C ASP A 399 8.92 14.52 25.60
N ILE A 400 9.47 15.71 25.85
CA ILE A 400 9.96 16.65 24.85
C ILE A 400 11.31 17.24 25.28
N PRO A 401 12.27 17.41 24.32
CA PRO A 401 13.62 17.89 24.63
C PRO A 401 13.75 19.40 24.82
N VAL A 402 12.75 20.18 24.36
CA VAL A 402 12.73 21.65 24.40
C VAL A 402 11.31 22.15 24.70
N PRO A 403 11.11 23.40 25.14
CA PRO A 403 9.79 23.98 25.29
C PRO A 403 8.95 23.93 24.01
N VAL A 404 7.63 23.82 24.14
CA VAL A 404 6.70 23.64 23.03
C VAL A 404 6.76 24.81 22.05
N GLU A 405 6.94 26.02 22.56
CA GLU A 405 7.03 27.26 21.78
C GLU A 405 8.24 27.26 20.84
N GLU A 406 9.29 26.53 21.19
CA GLU A 406 10.52 26.41 20.36
C GLU A 406 10.47 25.18 19.44
N MET A 407 9.62 24.21 19.78
CA MET A 407 9.59 22.91 19.12
C MET A 407 8.76 22.90 17.85
N PHE A 408 7.55 23.44 17.90
CA PHE A 408 6.58 23.31 16.81
C PHE A 408 6.64 24.50 15.86
N VAL A 409 6.59 24.21 14.55
CA VAL A 409 6.51 25.22 13.49
C VAL A 409 5.34 24.86 12.58
N ALA A 410 4.48 25.86 12.35
CA ALA A 410 3.30 25.70 11.50
C ALA A 410 3.60 26.07 10.04
N TYR A 411 3.17 25.23 9.12
CA TYR A 411 3.22 25.44 7.68
C TYR A 411 1.86 25.21 7.05
N ASP A 412 1.60 25.85 5.91
CA ASP A 412 0.50 25.44 5.04
C ASP A 412 0.94 24.25 4.16
N ILE A 413 -0.01 23.66 3.43
CA ILE A 413 0.24 22.53 2.54
C ILE A 413 1.18 22.88 1.35
N ASN A 414 1.38 24.17 1.07
CA ASN A 414 2.29 24.68 0.04
C ASN A 414 3.71 24.94 0.58
N GLY A 415 3.92 24.71 1.88
CA GLY A 415 5.20 24.91 2.54
C GLY A 415 5.47 26.36 2.99
N ASN A 416 4.45 27.22 3.01
CA ASN A 416 4.59 28.57 3.55
C ASN A 416 4.45 28.53 5.07
N ALA A 417 5.36 29.20 5.77
CA ALA A 417 5.26 29.32 7.23
C ALA A 417 4.01 30.13 7.61
N LEU A 418 3.26 29.59 8.54
CA LEU A 418 2.08 30.24 9.12
C LEU A 418 2.49 31.05 10.35
N GLY A 419 1.93 32.25 10.50
CA GLY A 419 2.01 33.00 11.74
C GLY A 419 1.18 32.31 12.81
N GLY A 420 1.60 32.40 14.07
CA GLY A 420 0.88 31.81 15.18
C GLY A 420 1.82 31.14 16.18
N GLU A 421 1.27 30.69 17.29
CA GLU A 421 2.04 30.13 18.40
C GLU A 421 1.45 28.80 18.85
N PHE A 422 2.33 27.89 19.27
CA PHE A 422 1.96 26.67 19.94
C PHE A 422 2.06 26.84 21.44
N SER A 423 1.11 26.29 22.16
CA SER A 423 1.07 26.29 23.64
C SER A 423 0.63 24.96 24.18
N ILE A 424 1.04 24.67 25.42
CA ILE A 424 0.50 23.54 26.19
C ILE A 424 -0.62 24.04 27.09
N VAL A 425 -1.73 23.32 27.06
CA VAL A 425 -2.84 23.48 28.03
C VAL A 425 -2.93 22.18 28.81
N GLY A 426 -2.63 22.22 30.10
CA GLY A 426 -2.62 21.07 30.99
C GLY A 426 -1.58 21.18 32.11
N GLU A 427 -1.41 20.10 32.85
CA GLU A 427 -0.46 20.05 33.98
C GLU A 427 0.91 19.52 33.49
N ALA A 428 1.99 20.04 34.05
CA ALA A 428 3.34 19.55 33.76
C ALA A 428 3.47 18.09 34.22
N GLY A 429 3.77 17.19 33.26
CA GLY A 429 3.91 15.74 33.48
C GLY A 429 2.58 14.99 33.65
N GLY A 430 1.44 15.63 33.37
CA GLY A 430 0.10 15.05 33.38
C GLY A 430 -0.60 15.17 32.02
N PRO A 431 -1.88 14.84 31.95
CA PRO A 431 -2.69 15.01 30.75
C PRO A 431 -2.75 16.45 30.28
N GLY A 432 -2.66 16.63 28.98
CA GLY A 432 -2.69 17.97 28.37
C GLY A 432 -2.99 17.95 26.89
N SER A 433 -2.90 19.13 26.29
CA SER A 433 -3.08 19.33 24.86
C SER A 433 -2.08 20.34 24.32
N ILE A 434 -1.68 20.12 23.06
CA ILE A 434 -0.92 21.07 22.26
C ILE A 434 -1.92 21.83 21.40
N MET A 435 -1.96 23.15 21.61
CA MET A 435 -2.84 24.05 20.88
C MET A 435 -2.04 24.95 19.96
N TYR A 436 -2.60 25.22 18.79
CA TYR A 436 -2.12 26.21 17.85
C TYR A 436 -3.09 27.38 17.78
N THR A 437 -2.59 28.59 17.95
CA THR A 437 -3.40 29.82 17.95
C THR A 437 -2.84 30.78 16.90
N ILE A 438 -3.72 31.29 16.05
CA ILE A 438 -3.37 32.38 15.13
C ILE A 438 -3.72 33.69 15.81
N PRO A 439 -2.84 34.72 15.79
CA PRO A 439 -3.18 36.04 16.25
C PRO A 439 -4.42 36.56 15.51
N GLU A 440 -5.39 37.07 16.25
CA GLU A 440 -6.59 37.64 15.63
C GLU A 440 -6.20 38.75 14.65
N PRO A 441 -6.90 38.88 13.50
CA PRO A 441 -6.65 39.99 12.56
C PRO A 441 -6.72 41.38 13.21
N ALA A 442 -7.51 41.52 14.27
CA ALA A 442 -7.61 42.73 15.07
C ALA A 442 -6.32 43.03 15.84
N GLU A 443 -5.62 42.06 16.36
CA GLU A 443 -4.32 42.21 17.05
C GLU A 443 -3.22 42.61 16.06
N ILE A 444 -3.21 41.98 14.87
CA ILE A 444 -2.28 42.36 13.78
C ILE A 444 -2.58 43.77 13.30
N ALA A 445 -3.85 44.13 13.12
CA ALA A 445 -4.24 45.47 12.74
C ALA A 445 -3.88 46.52 13.79
N ALA A 446 -4.07 46.19 15.08
CA ALA A 446 -3.66 47.06 16.19
C ALA A 446 -2.14 47.27 16.23
N PHE A 447 -1.36 46.18 16.06
CA PHE A 447 0.10 46.24 16.02
C PHE A 447 0.60 47.07 14.82
N LEU A 448 0.05 46.83 13.64
CA LEU A 448 0.34 47.63 12.45
C LEU A 448 -0.08 49.09 12.63
N GLY A 449 -1.21 49.36 13.26
CA GLY A 449 -1.67 50.70 13.61
C GLY A 449 -0.71 51.41 14.58
N ILE A 450 -0.23 50.74 15.61
CA ILE A 450 0.77 51.28 16.57
C ILE A 450 2.08 51.56 15.86
N MET A 451 2.55 50.64 14.99
CA MET A 451 3.76 50.84 14.17
C MET A 451 3.62 52.06 13.24
N ALA A 452 2.49 52.18 12.55
CA ALA A 452 2.22 53.33 11.69
C ALA A 452 2.20 54.66 12.45
N LEU A 453 1.59 54.69 13.65
CA LEU A 453 1.61 55.82 14.55
C LEU A 453 3.03 56.17 15.04
N ALA A 454 3.81 55.16 15.43
CA ALA A 454 5.20 55.38 15.85
C ALA A 454 6.08 55.93 14.72
N VAL A 455 5.93 55.42 13.51
CA VAL A 455 6.63 55.94 12.32
C VAL A 455 6.19 57.37 12.01
N SER A 456 4.89 57.65 12.06
CA SER A 456 4.39 59.01 11.80
C SER A 456 4.85 60.03 12.84
N ALA A 457 4.89 59.64 14.13
CA ALA A 457 5.42 60.46 15.21
C ALA A 457 6.93 60.75 15.04
N PHE A 458 7.68 59.75 14.59
CA PHE A 458 9.11 59.91 14.30
C PHE A 458 9.38 60.86 13.15
N TYR A 459 8.61 60.78 12.06
CA TYR A 459 8.72 61.72 10.94
C TYR A 459 8.30 63.14 11.33
N ARG A 460 7.26 63.35 12.15
CA ARG A 460 6.89 64.66 12.66
C ARG A 460 7.95 65.31 13.55
N ARG A 461 8.74 64.52 14.30
CA ARG A 461 9.85 65.01 15.11
C ARG A 461 11.07 65.44 14.28
N ARG A 462 11.26 64.86 13.08
CA ARG A 462 12.35 65.26 12.16
C ARG A 462 12.01 66.45 11.27
N ALA A 463 10.75 66.79 11.15
CA ALA A 463 10.28 67.90 10.34
C ALA A 463 10.18 69.20 11.09
N LYS A 464 10.52 69.25 12.38
CA LYS A 464 10.78 70.41 13.21
C LYS A 464 12.26 70.57 13.43
#